data_d684ec32cd205a0edab7c977768db028
#
_entry.id   d684ec32cd205a0edab7c977768db028
#
_cell.length_a   1.000
_cell.length_b   1.000
_cell.length_c   1.000
_cell.angle_alpha   90.00
_cell.angle_beta   90.00
_cell.angle_gamma   90.00
#
_symmetry.space_group_name_H-M   'P 1'
#
loop_
_entity.id
_entity.type
_entity.pdbx_description
1 polymer ?
#
loop_
_entity_poly.entity_id
_entity_poly.type
_entity_poly.pdbx_seq_one_letter_code
_entity_poly.pdbx_strand_id
1 'polypeptide(L)'
;TGVQAECLGYLAKYTKDEAIRHEANVALEYLSAMAFANYFTPAMMLGGVQSRCYYKGSSNGKIDNIMGGLIKGWGTYFFNRLAMWTPTEQARRINATYPRLGCYKWGRDPDMNAVGYYTEKYNISSVGRTYTGNANEKTMTIFLSSPRQKTLVNIVHYFDGRQDPYGKNYINGLARHLQKYALGRSQRNNEFVAMVSGDGSERGDTKKLQSHIILPSNYIDEVWFGNEKIDKWLSIGNKALPAGDNYTFFLRFDDVVVSIRYLYAVDINGRQATPRLYIDTDGTQVFTPGNAMRITTDLSTGTPAKWTRGTVAMWWRADDGITTDEQFAALREKIISAASTVTDDGSRISVQVTTPDGDLGFSGNLVRKVFPQAVQANPTSPDNKEYWGFEQTATIGGVEAENVLFTVNGEDIAGPIFQKSNL
;
A
#
# COMPACT_ATOMS: atom_id res chain seq x y z
N THR A 1 -11.85 -4.31 -12.07
CA THR A 1 -10.88 -4.74 -13.11
C THR A 1 -11.24 -6.13 -13.65
N GLY A 2 -11.41 -7.16 -12.80
CA GLY A 2 -11.75 -8.51 -13.28
C GLY A 2 -13.07 -8.59 -14.06
N VAL A 3 -14.11 -7.89 -13.59
CA VAL A 3 -15.41 -7.80 -14.30
C VAL A 3 -15.27 -7.03 -15.62
N GLN A 4 -14.48 -5.96 -15.61
CA GLN A 4 -14.20 -5.18 -16.82
C GLN A 4 -13.47 -6.02 -17.86
N ALA A 5 -12.45 -6.79 -17.45
CA ALA A 5 -11.72 -7.68 -18.36
C ALA A 5 -12.65 -8.72 -18.99
N GLU A 6 -13.59 -9.30 -18.24
CA GLU A 6 -14.58 -10.22 -18.81
C GLU A 6 -15.48 -9.56 -19.84
N CYS A 7 -16.07 -8.42 -19.50
CA CYS A 7 -16.97 -7.72 -20.44
C CYS A 7 -16.23 -7.32 -21.72
N LEU A 8 -15.01 -6.80 -21.60
CA LEU A 8 -14.18 -6.48 -22.75
C LEU A 8 -13.77 -7.71 -23.54
N GLY A 9 -13.48 -8.84 -22.88
CA GLY A 9 -13.20 -10.11 -23.54
C GLY A 9 -14.36 -10.60 -24.38
N TYR A 10 -15.62 -10.48 -23.89
CA TYR A 10 -16.81 -10.79 -24.66
C TYR A 10 -16.93 -9.86 -25.89
N LEU A 11 -16.75 -8.57 -25.72
CA LEU A 11 -16.78 -7.62 -26.83
C LEU A 11 -15.70 -7.92 -27.85
N ALA A 12 -14.45 -8.12 -27.43
CA ALA A 12 -13.34 -8.41 -28.31
C ALA A 12 -13.56 -9.70 -29.13
N LYS A 13 -14.22 -10.71 -28.54
CA LYS A 13 -14.40 -12.02 -29.17
C LYS A 13 -15.66 -12.14 -30.03
N TYR A 14 -16.77 -11.55 -29.59
CA TYR A 14 -18.09 -11.86 -30.16
C TYR A 14 -18.77 -10.69 -30.88
N THR A 15 -18.30 -9.46 -30.73
CA THR A 15 -18.88 -8.35 -31.49
C THR A 15 -18.65 -8.51 -32.99
N LYS A 16 -19.64 -8.10 -33.78
CA LYS A 16 -19.54 -8.04 -35.25
C LYS A 16 -19.02 -6.66 -35.71
N ASP A 17 -19.06 -5.68 -34.82
CA ASP A 17 -18.57 -4.33 -35.08
C ASP A 17 -17.07 -4.28 -34.90
N GLU A 18 -16.34 -3.97 -35.97
CA GLU A 18 -14.88 -3.97 -35.97
C GLU A 18 -14.30 -2.83 -35.14
N ALA A 19 -14.95 -1.66 -35.08
CA ALA A 19 -14.49 -0.55 -34.26
C ALA A 19 -14.62 -0.89 -32.78
N ILE A 20 -15.76 -1.43 -32.36
CA ILE A 20 -15.96 -1.90 -30.98
C ILE A 20 -14.95 -3.00 -30.62
N ARG A 21 -14.68 -3.92 -31.54
CA ARG A 21 -13.69 -4.98 -31.32
C ARG A 21 -12.31 -4.41 -31.12
N HIS A 22 -11.91 -3.45 -31.93
CA HIS A 22 -10.62 -2.78 -31.82
C HIS A 22 -10.47 -2.08 -30.47
N GLU A 23 -11.41 -1.25 -30.08
CA GLU A 23 -11.40 -0.54 -28.79
C GLU A 23 -11.38 -1.52 -27.59
N ALA A 24 -12.13 -2.61 -27.67
CA ALA A 24 -12.11 -3.62 -26.63
C ALA A 24 -10.74 -4.31 -26.48
N ASN A 25 -10.05 -4.56 -27.60
CA ASN A 25 -8.69 -5.13 -27.56
C ASN A 25 -7.67 -4.14 -26.98
N VAL A 26 -7.74 -2.87 -27.36
CA VAL A 26 -6.86 -1.82 -26.80
C VAL A 26 -7.07 -1.69 -25.27
N ALA A 27 -8.32 -1.67 -24.85
CA ALA A 27 -8.64 -1.59 -23.42
C ALA A 27 -8.17 -2.84 -22.65
N LEU A 28 -8.29 -4.04 -23.25
CA LEU A 28 -7.79 -5.29 -22.66
C LEU A 28 -6.26 -5.28 -22.57
N GLU A 29 -5.57 -4.78 -23.59
CA GLU A 29 -4.12 -4.68 -23.57
C GLU A 29 -3.65 -3.76 -22.45
N TYR A 30 -4.26 -2.58 -22.32
CA TYR A 30 -3.95 -1.65 -21.23
C TYR A 30 -4.19 -2.25 -19.84
N LEU A 31 -5.38 -2.83 -19.62
CA LEU A 31 -5.72 -3.48 -18.34
C LEU A 31 -4.77 -4.64 -18.02
N SER A 32 -4.38 -5.40 -19.03
CA SER A 32 -3.47 -6.52 -18.85
C SER A 32 -2.05 -6.06 -18.56
N ALA A 33 -1.54 -5.07 -19.27
CA ALA A 33 -0.23 -4.49 -18.99
C ALA A 33 -0.14 -3.97 -17.55
N MET A 34 -1.18 -3.23 -17.09
CA MET A 34 -1.26 -2.80 -15.70
C MET A 34 -1.31 -3.97 -14.72
N ALA A 35 -2.10 -5.00 -15.03
CA ALA A 35 -2.20 -6.17 -14.18
C ALA A 35 -0.88 -6.94 -14.14
N PHE A 36 -0.20 -7.11 -15.28
CA PHE A 36 1.11 -7.75 -15.37
C PHE A 36 2.19 -6.99 -14.60
N ALA A 37 2.18 -5.65 -14.65
CA ALA A 37 3.11 -4.83 -13.88
C ALA A 37 2.94 -5.03 -12.36
N ASN A 38 1.71 -5.27 -11.92
CA ASN A 38 1.35 -5.42 -10.51
C ASN A 38 1.20 -6.88 -10.05
N TYR A 39 1.33 -7.85 -10.94
CA TYR A 39 1.19 -9.26 -10.58
C TYR A 39 2.48 -9.79 -9.96
N PHE A 40 2.40 -10.20 -8.70
CA PHE A 40 3.50 -10.81 -7.96
C PHE A 40 3.50 -12.31 -8.21
N THR A 41 4.23 -12.73 -9.23
CA THR A 41 4.26 -14.11 -9.72
C THR A 41 4.69 -15.13 -8.66
N PRO A 42 5.67 -14.85 -7.79
CA PRO A 42 6.07 -15.80 -6.75
C PRO A 42 4.91 -16.23 -5.84
N ALA A 43 3.98 -15.34 -5.57
CA ALA A 43 2.80 -15.61 -4.75
C ALA A 43 1.53 -15.90 -5.57
N MET A 44 1.60 -15.81 -6.89
CA MET A 44 0.47 -16.03 -7.80
C MET A 44 -0.73 -15.12 -7.54
N MET A 45 -0.48 -13.84 -7.21
CA MET A 45 -1.53 -12.87 -6.94
C MET A 45 -1.12 -11.43 -7.28
N LEU A 46 -2.10 -10.54 -7.37
CA LEU A 46 -1.82 -9.11 -7.51
C LEU A 46 -1.13 -8.59 -6.25
N GLY A 47 0.06 -8.05 -6.44
CA GLY A 47 0.80 -7.30 -5.44
C GLY A 47 0.44 -5.81 -5.46
N GLY A 48 1.12 -5.07 -4.63
CA GLY A 48 1.01 -3.61 -4.57
C GLY A 48 -0.22 -3.08 -3.84
N VAL A 49 -0.32 -1.77 -3.81
CA VAL A 49 -1.49 -1.09 -3.28
C VAL A 49 -2.65 -1.21 -4.26
N GLN A 50 -3.77 -1.64 -3.78
CA GLN A 50 -4.98 -1.89 -4.58
C GLN A 50 -6.20 -1.30 -3.90
N SER A 51 -7.20 -0.93 -4.71
CA SER A 51 -8.47 -0.40 -4.20
C SER A 51 -9.28 -1.37 -3.34
N ARG A 52 -8.94 -2.65 -3.34
CA ARG A 52 -9.57 -3.69 -2.53
C ARG A 52 -8.55 -4.72 -2.10
N CYS A 53 -7.52 -4.27 -1.40
CA CYS A 53 -6.57 -5.19 -0.80
C CYS A 53 -7.16 -5.81 0.46
N TYR A 54 -7.38 -7.10 0.44
CA TYR A 54 -7.63 -7.84 1.66
C TYR A 54 -6.31 -8.34 2.24
N TYR A 55 -6.30 -8.66 3.51
CA TYR A 55 -5.10 -9.14 4.21
C TYR A 55 -4.54 -10.45 3.70
N LYS A 56 -5.36 -11.26 3.05
CA LYS A 56 -4.95 -12.53 2.45
C LYS A 56 -4.26 -12.36 1.10
N GLY A 57 -3.72 -11.18 0.83
CA GLY A 57 -3.24 -10.83 -0.48
C GLY A 57 -4.36 -10.21 -1.32
N SER A 58 -4.31 -10.35 -2.62
CA SER A 58 -5.37 -9.88 -3.50
C SER A 58 -6.70 -10.54 -3.13
N SER A 59 -7.70 -9.71 -2.96
CA SER A 59 -9.05 -10.21 -2.78
C SER A 59 -9.78 -10.48 -4.08
N ASN A 60 -9.14 -10.20 -5.15
CA ASN A 60 -9.76 -10.29 -6.45
C ASN A 60 -9.46 -11.64 -7.08
N GLY A 61 -9.96 -12.71 -6.44
CA GLY A 61 -9.79 -14.08 -6.93
C GLY A 61 -10.12 -14.25 -8.41
N LYS A 62 -10.95 -13.38 -8.97
CA LYS A 62 -11.24 -13.28 -10.40
C LYS A 62 -10.03 -12.87 -11.21
N ILE A 63 -9.41 -11.74 -10.84
CA ILE A 63 -8.25 -11.23 -11.60
C ILE A 63 -7.03 -12.11 -11.36
N ASP A 64 -6.86 -12.66 -10.18
CA ASP A 64 -5.77 -13.59 -9.89
C ASP A 64 -5.88 -14.86 -10.74
N ASN A 65 -7.08 -15.40 -10.91
CA ASN A 65 -7.32 -16.55 -11.77
C ASN A 65 -7.12 -16.22 -13.26
N ILE A 66 -7.57 -15.06 -13.72
CA ILE A 66 -7.35 -14.62 -15.10
C ILE A 66 -5.84 -14.47 -15.36
N MET A 67 -5.13 -13.75 -14.49
CA MET A 67 -3.70 -13.50 -14.63
C MET A 67 -2.88 -14.78 -14.50
N GLY A 68 -3.23 -15.64 -13.52
CA GLY A 68 -2.59 -16.95 -13.38
C GLY A 68 -2.72 -17.79 -14.63
N GLY A 69 -3.90 -17.80 -15.26
CA GLY A 69 -4.13 -18.51 -16.53
C GLY A 69 -3.35 -17.91 -17.69
N LEU A 70 -3.27 -16.59 -17.79
CA LEU A 70 -2.52 -15.88 -18.83
C LEU A 70 -1.01 -16.08 -18.71
N ILE A 71 -0.48 -16.15 -17.48
CA ILE A 71 0.96 -16.30 -17.21
C ILE A 71 1.40 -17.76 -17.27
N LYS A 72 0.65 -18.66 -16.63
CA LYS A 72 1.02 -20.07 -16.44
C LYS A 72 0.31 -21.03 -17.39
N GLY A 73 -0.61 -20.54 -18.23
CA GLY A 73 -1.40 -21.39 -19.14
C GLY A 73 -2.46 -22.25 -18.44
N TRP A 74 -2.78 -21.95 -17.17
CA TRP A 74 -3.83 -22.63 -16.43
C TRP A 74 -4.89 -21.63 -15.93
N GLY A 75 -6.07 -22.10 -15.65
CA GLY A 75 -7.14 -21.32 -15.06
C GLY A 75 -8.46 -22.06 -15.11
N THR A 76 -9.20 -21.99 -14.02
CA THR A 76 -10.56 -22.52 -13.94
C THR A 76 -11.58 -21.51 -14.39
N TYR A 77 -11.15 -20.27 -14.54
CA TYR A 77 -12.03 -19.16 -14.83
C TYR A 77 -12.53 -19.19 -16.27
N PHE A 78 -13.76 -18.80 -16.46
CA PHE A 78 -14.43 -18.84 -17.77
C PHE A 78 -13.70 -18.07 -18.86
N PHE A 79 -13.13 -16.90 -18.50
CA PHE A 79 -12.31 -16.09 -19.39
C PHE A 79 -11.16 -16.89 -20.02
N ASN A 80 -10.39 -17.60 -19.20
CA ASN A 80 -9.26 -18.39 -19.67
C ASN A 80 -9.69 -19.63 -20.46
N ARG A 81 -10.75 -20.32 -20.00
CA ARG A 81 -11.27 -21.52 -20.66
C ARG A 81 -11.81 -21.23 -22.06
N LEU A 82 -12.39 -20.07 -22.26
CA LEU A 82 -12.89 -19.68 -23.58
C LEU A 82 -11.86 -18.96 -24.44
N ALA A 83 -10.64 -18.81 -23.97
CA ALA A 83 -9.60 -18.04 -24.66
C ALA A 83 -10.13 -16.71 -25.18
N MET A 84 -10.75 -15.93 -24.28
CA MET A 84 -11.41 -14.67 -24.62
C MET A 84 -10.44 -13.67 -25.21
N TRP A 85 -9.19 -13.70 -24.74
CA TRP A 85 -8.15 -12.80 -25.18
C TRP A 85 -6.76 -13.36 -24.81
N THR A 86 -5.76 -13.01 -25.60
CA THR A 86 -4.38 -13.39 -25.36
C THR A 86 -3.53 -12.11 -25.22
N PRO A 87 -2.76 -11.95 -24.15
CA PRO A 87 -1.91 -10.79 -23.97
C PRO A 87 -0.79 -10.77 -25.01
N THR A 88 -0.36 -9.55 -25.37
CA THR A 88 0.82 -9.40 -26.21
C THR A 88 2.08 -9.90 -25.52
N GLU A 89 3.10 -10.18 -26.29
CA GLU A 89 4.41 -10.55 -25.75
C GLU A 89 5.01 -9.42 -24.91
N GLN A 90 4.76 -8.15 -25.29
CA GLN A 90 5.19 -6.98 -24.53
C GLN A 90 4.60 -7.00 -23.11
N ALA A 91 3.28 -7.22 -22.97
CA ALA A 91 2.65 -7.33 -21.67
C ALA A 91 3.24 -8.48 -20.82
N ARG A 92 3.50 -9.63 -21.45
CA ARG A 92 4.15 -10.77 -20.76
C ARG A 92 5.57 -10.46 -20.28
N ARG A 93 6.35 -9.73 -21.08
CA ARG A 93 7.71 -9.29 -20.73
C ARG A 93 7.72 -8.40 -19.51
N ILE A 94 6.72 -7.53 -19.36
CA ILE A 94 6.59 -6.68 -18.15
C ILE A 94 6.62 -7.56 -16.90
N ASN A 95 5.83 -8.63 -16.84
CA ASN A 95 5.78 -9.49 -15.66
C ASN A 95 7.05 -10.32 -15.45
N ALA A 96 7.72 -10.72 -16.51
CA ALA A 96 8.96 -11.50 -16.45
C ALA A 96 10.20 -10.67 -16.06
N THR A 97 10.08 -9.33 -16.08
CA THR A 97 11.19 -8.44 -15.74
C THR A 97 11.28 -8.22 -14.24
N TYR A 98 12.43 -8.53 -13.66
CA TYR A 98 12.78 -8.23 -12.27
C TYR A 98 14.19 -7.62 -12.21
N PRO A 99 14.46 -6.63 -11.34
CA PRO A 99 13.44 -5.87 -10.61
C PRO A 99 12.63 -5.00 -11.57
N ARG A 100 11.39 -4.67 -11.18
CA ARG A 100 10.58 -3.70 -11.92
C ARG A 100 9.94 -2.67 -11.00
N LEU A 101 9.93 -1.43 -11.45
CA LEU A 101 9.28 -0.29 -10.81
C LEU A 101 8.08 0.13 -11.66
N GLY A 102 6.87 -0.13 -11.17
CA GLY A 102 5.63 0.29 -11.83
C GLY A 102 5.11 1.58 -11.22
N CYS A 103 4.82 2.57 -12.06
CA CYS A 103 4.15 3.82 -11.68
C CYS A 103 2.89 3.98 -12.50
N TYR A 104 1.75 4.26 -11.86
CA TYR A 104 0.48 4.37 -12.57
C TYR A 104 -0.53 5.27 -11.86
N LYS A 105 -1.38 5.91 -12.65
CA LYS A 105 -2.55 6.65 -12.19
C LYS A 105 -3.79 5.77 -12.16
N TRP A 106 -4.64 5.99 -11.15
CA TRP A 106 -5.89 5.24 -10.97
C TRP A 106 -7.13 6.05 -11.35
N GLY A 107 -6.99 7.35 -11.51
CA GLY A 107 -8.10 8.26 -11.75
C GLY A 107 -7.68 9.61 -12.28
N ARG A 108 -8.62 10.55 -12.28
CA ARG A 108 -8.41 11.89 -12.80
C ARG A 108 -7.63 12.81 -11.87
N ASP A 109 -7.74 12.58 -10.55
CA ASP A 109 -7.03 13.40 -9.57
C ASP A 109 -5.52 13.11 -9.64
N PRO A 110 -4.67 14.12 -9.62
CA PRO A 110 -3.21 13.94 -9.64
C PRO A 110 -2.71 13.04 -8.52
N ASP A 111 -3.31 13.16 -7.34
CA ASP A 111 -2.94 12.39 -6.15
C ASP A 111 -3.30 10.90 -6.24
N MET A 112 -4.16 10.51 -7.21
CA MET A 112 -4.57 9.11 -7.38
C MET A 112 -3.53 8.33 -8.20
N ASN A 113 -2.39 8.13 -7.60
CA ASN A 113 -1.27 7.44 -8.21
C ASN A 113 -0.67 6.41 -7.25
N ALA A 114 -0.01 5.40 -7.78
CA ALA A 114 0.67 4.37 -7.02
C ALA A 114 2.04 4.07 -7.62
N VAL A 115 2.94 3.68 -6.76
CA VAL A 115 4.26 3.16 -7.12
C VAL A 115 4.43 1.79 -6.47
N GLY A 116 4.88 0.81 -7.24
CA GLY A 116 5.17 -0.53 -6.77
C GLY A 116 6.52 -1.01 -7.31
N TYR A 117 7.37 -1.47 -6.42
CA TYR A 117 8.65 -2.09 -6.76
C TYR A 117 8.58 -3.59 -6.48
N TYR A 118 8.98 -4.39 -7.45
CA TYR A 118 8.84 -5.84 -7.44
C TYR A 118 10.18 -6.51 -7.67
N THR A 119 10.51 -7.42 -6.80
CA THR A 119 11.60 -8.40 -6.96
C THR A 119 11.03 -9.81 -7.05
N GLU A 120 11.87 -10.81 -7.17
CA GLU A 120 11.43 -12.21 -7.08
C GLU A 120 11.01 -12.63 -5.66
N LYS A 121 11.34 -11.84 -4.64
CA LYS A 121 11.13 -12.18 -3.22
C LYS A 121 10.11 -11.30 -2.53
N TYR A 122 9.99 -10.06 -2.95
CA TYR A 122 9.07 -9.11 -2.33
C TYR A 122 8.53 -8.09 -3.32
N ASN A 123 7.46 -7.46 -2.90
CA ASN A 123 6.92 -6.25 -3.50
C ASN A 123 6.72 -5.21 -2.40
N ILE A 124 7.17 -3.99 -2.64
CA ILE A 124 6.94 -2.84 -1.77
C ILE A 124 6.21 -1.74 -2.55
N SER A 125 5.14 -1.20 -1.95
CA SER A 125 4.27 -0.28 -2.68
C SER A 125 3.68 0.79 -1.78
N SER A 126 3.52 1.97 -2.35
CA SER A 126 2.88 3.12 -1.73
C SER A 126 1.90 3.81 -2.69
N VAL A 127 0.97 4.56 -2.13
CA VAL A 127 -0.04 5.32 -2.88
C VAL A 127 -0.07 6.76 -2.42
N GLY A 128 -0.29 7.69 -3.33
CA GLY A 128 -0.46 9.12 -3.00
C GLY A 128 -1.84 9.40 -2.42
N ARG A 129 -2.89 8.80 -2.99
CA ARG A 129 -4.26 8.86 -2.48
C ARG A 129 -4.99 7.58 -2.86
N THR A 130 -5.89 7.16 -2.00
CA THR A 130 -6.68 5.97 -2.22
C THR A 130 -7.93 6.26 -3.06
N TYR A 131 -8.46 5.23 -3.72
CA TYR A 131 -9.68 5.33 -4.52
C TYR A 131 -10.89 5.58 -3.63
N THR A 132 -11.68 6.59 -3.98
CA THR A 132 -12.86 6.99 -3.22
C THR A 132 -14.00 5.99 -3.39
N GLY A 133 -14.38 5.30 -2.33
CA GLY A 133 -15.59 4.47 -2.31
C GLY A 133 -15.42 3.02 -1.87
N ASN A 134 -14.22 2.55 -1.63
CA ASN A 134 -13.98 1.19 -1.19
C ASN A 134 -13.36 1.09 0.20
N ALA A 135 -13.80 0.06 0.87
CA ALA A 135 -13.62 -0.14 2.29
C ALA A 135 -12.24 -0.65 2.71
N ASN A 136 -11.38 -1.08 1.80
CA ASN A 136 -10.19 -1.87 2.12
C ASN A 136 -8.92 -1.29 1.51
N GLU A 137 -8.87 0.02 1.39
CA GLU A 137 -7.74 0.69 0.78
C GLU A 137 -6.60 0.81 1.77
N LYS A 138 -5.41 0.49 1.32
CA LYS A 138 -4.19 0.53 2.08
C LYS A 138 -3.26 1.55 1.47
N THR A 139 -2.58 2.29 2.33
CA THR A 139 -1.69 3.36 1.89
C THR A 139 -0.28 2.86 1.62
N MET A 140 0.10 1.83 2.36
CA MET A 140 1.44 1.26 2.33
C MET A 140 1.34 -0.25 2.51
N THR A 141 2.09 -1.00 1.72
CA THR A 141 2.09 -2.46 1.83
C THR A 141 3.40 -3.06 1.36
N ILE A 142 3.79 -4.15 1.98
CA ILE A 142 4.87 -5.04 1.55
C ILE A 142 4.31 -6.45 1.48
N PHE A 143 4.51 -7.08 0.34
CA PHE A 143 4.23 -8.49 0.14
C PHE A 143 5.55 -9.24 0.08
N LEU A 144 5.64 -10.33 0.82
CA LEU A 144 6.79 -11.20 0.86
C LEU A 144 6.40 -12.58 0.34
N SER A 145 7.30 -13.23 -0.37
CA SER A 145 7.16 -14.63 -0.77
C SER A 145 8.46 -15.37 -0.53
N SER A 146 8.37 -16.62 -0.15
CA SER A 146 9.50 -17.49 0.12
C SER A 146 9.31 -18.84 -0.53
N PRO A 147 10.37 -19.47 -1.06
CA PRO A 147 10.33 -20.85 -1.49
C PRO A 147 9.93 -21.83 -0.38
N ARG A 148 10.24 -21.48 0.86
CA ARG A 148 9.93 -22.24 2.08
C ARG A 148 8.47 -22.21 2.43
N GLN A 149 7.81 -21.07 2.15
CA GLN A 149 6.40 -20.85 2.47
C GLN A 149 5.65 -20.49 1.19
N LYS A 150 4.72 -21.33 0.80
CA LYS A 150 3.86 -21.08 -0.37
C LYS A 150 2.77 -20.04 -0.12
N THR A 151 2.81 -19.35 1.01
CA THR A 151 1.83 -18.35 1.43
C THR A 151 2.39 -16.96 1.32
N LEU A 152 1.57 -16.03 0.89
CA LEU A 152 1.91 -14.63 0.87
C LEU A 152 1.88 -14.05 2.27
N VAL A 153 2.96 -13.40 2.66
CA VAL A 153 3.04 -12.58 3.87
C VAL A 153 2.78 -11.13 3.47
N ASN A 154 1.77 -10.52 4.06
CA ASN A 154 1.36 -9.17 3.74
C ASN A 154 1.48 -8.28 4.98
N ILE A 155 2.38 -7.31 4.92
CA ILE A 155 2.55 -6.27 5.94
C ILE A 155 1.83 -5.02 5.44
N VAL A 156 0.87 -4.54 6.22
CA VAL A 156 0.01 -3.44 5.80
C VAL A 156 -0.15 -2.37 6.85
N HIS A 157 -0.31 -1.14 6.39
CA HIS A 157 -0.63 0.00 7.22
C HIS A 157 -2.11 0.38 7.10
N TYR A 158 -2.70 0.67 8.24
CA TYR A 158 -4.04 1.26 8.36
C TYR A 158 -4.00 2.51 9.22
N PHE A 159 -4.78 3.48 8.80
CA PHE A 159 -5.01 4.68 9.56
C PHE A 159 -6.51 4.76 9.85
N ASP A 160 -6.89 4.47 11.06
CA ASP A 160 -8.30 4.28 11.42
C ASP A 160 -8.61 4.77 12.84
N GLY A 161 -9.87 5.14 13.06
CA GLY A 161 -10.44 5.44 14.37
C GLY A 161 -11.03 4.24 15.10
N ARG A 162 -10.71 3.00 14.76
CA ARG A 162 -11.30 1.78 15.32
C ARG A 162 -10.40 1.08 16.31
N GLN A 163 -11.05 0.42 17.27
CA GLN A 163 -10.36 -0.44 18.24
C GLN A 163 -9.94 -1.79 17.67
N ASP A 164 -10.61 -2.26 16.61
CA ASP A 164 -10.37 -3.56 16.00
C ASP A 164 -9.79 -3.41 14.59
N PRO A 165 -8.47 -3.39 14.45
CA PRO A 165 -7.80 -3.31 13.15
C PRO A 165 -8.00 -4.55 12.29
N TYR A 166 -8.43 -5.67 12.87
CA TYR A 166 -8.71 -6.93 12.17
C TYR A 166 -10.19 -7.09 11.80
N GLY A 167 -11.03 -6.17 12.20
CA GLY A 167 -12.47 -6.24 12.33
C GLY A 167 -13.24 -7.11 11.37
N LYS A 168 -14.10 -7.93 11.95
CA LYS A 168 -15.12 -8.70 11.22
C LYS A 168 -15.98 -7.82 10.32
N ASN A 169 -16.08 -6.53 10.63
CA ASN A 169 -16.86 -5.52 9.93
C ASN A 169 -16.06 -4.74 8.87
N TYR A 170 -14.83 -5.07 8.66
CA TYR A 170 -13.95 -4.41 7.68
C TYR A 170 -14.46 -4.50 6.25
N ILE A 171 -15.23 -5.53 5.96
CA ILE A 171 -15.79 -5.83 4.64
C ILE A 171 -16.98 -4.92 4.30
N ASN A 172 -17.70 -4.38 5.28
CA ASN A 172 -19.01 -3.78 5.08
C ASN A 172 -19.05 -2.24 5.16
N GLY A 173 -18.08 -1.56 4.64
CA GLY A 173 -18.28 -0.14 4.31
C GLY A 173 -17.67 0.85 5.27
N LEU A 174 -16.64 0.48 6.00
CA LEU A 174 -16.06 1.31 7.04
C LEU A 174 -14.73 1.97 6.68
N ALA A 175 -14.08 1.55 5.63
CA ALA A 175 -12.93 2.24 5.08
C ALA A 175 -13.29 3.37 4.10
N ARG A 176 -14.53 3.74 4.01
CA ARG A 176 -14.94 5.02 3.41
C ARG A 176 -14.22 6.23 4.01
N HIS A 177 -13.37 6.00 5.00
CA HIS A 177 -12.76 7.02 5.83
C HIS A 177 -11.28 7.29 5.56
N LEU A 178 -10.54 6.37 4.91
CA LEU A 178 -9.18 6.65 4.44
C LEU A 178 -9.15 7.78 3.40
N GLN A 179 -10.27 8.04 2.76
CA GLN A 179 -10.47 9.13 1.81
C GLN A 179 -10.35 10.53 2.40
N LYS A 180 -10.40 10.64 3.73
CA LYS A 180 -10.46 11.90 4.45
C LYS A 180 -9.12 12.26 5.11
N TYR A 181 -8.08 11.51 4.78
CA TYR A 181 -6.75 11.74 5.32
C TYR A 181 -5.82 12.32 4.25
N ALA A 182 -5.00 13.26 4.69
CA ALA A 182 -3.89 13.77 3.91
C ALA A 182 -2.83 12.69 3.79
N LEU A 183 -2.41 12.41 2.57
CA LEU A 183 -1.37 11.44 2.25
C LEU A 183 -0.25 12.14 1.50
N GLY A 184 0.97 12.06 2.04
CA GLY A 184 2.18 12.50 1.36
C GLY A 184 3.13 11.32 1.22
N ARG A 185 3.88 11.24 0.11
CA ARG A 185 4.83 10.17 -0.10
C ARG A 185 5.94 10.51 -1.09
N SER A 186 7.05 9.79 -0.96
CA SER A 186 8.10 9.66 -1.95
C SER A 186 8.57 8.21 -1.95
N GLN A 187 8.65 7.57 -3.11
CA GLN A 187 9.13 6.19 -3.25
C GLN A 187 10.27 6.12 -4.27
N ARG A 188 11.29 5.37 -3.92
CA ARG A 188 12.40 5.01 -4.79
C ARG A 188 12.68 3.51 -4.61
N ASN A 189 12.49 2.75 -5.67
CA ASN A 189 12.72 1.30 -5.66
C ASN A 189 12.19 0.61 -4.38
N ASN A 190 13.07 0.02 -3.61
CA ASN A 190 12.79 -0.81 -2.43
C ASN A 190 12.50 -0.02 -1.15
N GLU A 191 12.30 1.29 -1.25
CA GLU A 191 12.04 2.13 -0.08
C GLU A 191 11.06 3.27 -0.39
N PHE A 192 10.28 3.65 0.62
CA PHE A 192 9.46 4.85 0.56
C PHE A 192 9.37 5.56 1.91
N VAL A 193 9.22 6.87 1.85
CA VAL A 193 8.80 7.70 2.97
C VAL A 193 7.37 8.12 2.73
N ALA A 194 6.51 7.95 3.71
CA ALA A 194 5.11 8.32 3.60
C ALA A 194 4.56 8.89 4.91
N MET A 195 3.57 9.78 4.76
CA MET A 195 2.84 10.40 5.85
C MET A 195 1.35 10.20 5.67
N VAL A 196 0.67 9.95 6.78
CA VAL A 196 -0.79 10.01 6.87
C VAL A 196 -1.17 10.99 7.96
N SER A 197 -2.07 11.93 7.66
CA SER A 197 -2.55 12.93 8.59
C SER A 197 -4.06 13.11 8.47
N GLY A 198 -4.76 13.21 9.60
CA GLY A 198 -6.20 13.41 9.59
C GLY A 198 -6.81 13.50 10.99
N ASP A 199 -8.13 13.67 11.00
CA ASP A 199 -8.90 13.68 12.24
C ASP A 199 -9.81 12.45 12.36
N GLY A 200 -10.13 12.09 13.59
CA GLY A 200 -11.04 10.97 13.86
C GLY A 200 -12.50 11.42 14.07
N SER A 201 -12.81 12.70 13.82
CA SER A 201 -14.10 13.31 14.20
C SER A 201 -15.31 12.75 13.48
N GLU A 202 -15.11 12.12 12.35
CA GLU A 202 -16.19 11.68 11.46
C GLU A 202 -16.79 10.33 11.80
N ARG A 203 -16.34 9.72 12.89
CA ARG A 203 -16.78 8.40 13.31
C ARG A 203 -17.58 8.46 14.58
N GLY A 204 -18.89 8.30 14.42
CA GLY A 204 -19.81 8.30 15.54
C GLY A 204 -19.49 7.30 16.65
N ASP A 205 -18.77 6.20 16.33
CA ASP A 205 -18.73 5.04 17.21
C ASP A 205 -17.51 4.92 18.11
N THR A 206 -16.35 5.39 17.70
CA THR A 206 -15.12 5.09 18.47
C THR A 206 -14.32 6.27 18.97
N LYS A 207 -14.51 7.45 18.39
CA LYS A 207 -13.81 8.68 18.82
C LYS A 207 -12.28 8.54 18.97
N LYS A 208 -11.68 7.59 18.25
CA LYS A 208 -10.25 7.29 18.31
C LYS A 208 -9.65 7.40 16.91
N LEU A 209 -8.46 7.95 16.86
CA LEU A 209 -7.62 7.95 15.67
C LEU A 209 -6.38 7.13 15.96
N GLN A 210 -6.11 6.11 15.15
CA GLN A 210 -5.00 5.20 15.36
C GLN A 210 -4.30 4.87 14.04
N SER A 211 -2.98 4.73 14.11
CA SER A 211 -2.16 4.14 13.05
C SER A 211 -1.83 2.71 13.43
N HIS A 212 -2.07 1.77 12.52
CA HIS A 212 -1.82 0.35 12.73
C HIS A 212 -0.94 -0.21 11.62
N ILE A 213 0.12 -0.92 12.00
CA ILE A 213 0.87 -1.80 11.10
C ILE A 213 0.56 -3.23 11.52
N ILE A 214 0.03 -4.02 10.59
CA ILE A 214 -0.34 -5.42 10.85
C ILE A 214 0.73 -6.33 10.29
N LEU A 215 1.20 -7.25 11.11
CA LEU A 215 2.30 -8.15 10.87
C LEU A 215 1.82 -9.60 11.06
N PRO A 216 1.86 -10.44 10.03
CA PRO A 216 1.52 -11.86 10.17
C PRO A 216 2.67 -12.62 10.84
N SER A 217 2.71 -12.66 12.15
CA SER A 217 3.83 -13.14 12.97
C SER A 217 4.26 -14.57 12.69
N ASN A 218 3.33 -15.45 12.27
CA ASN A 218 3.62 -16.86 12.02
C ASN A 218 4.63 -17.10 10.88
N TYR A 219 4.76 -16.14 9.98
CA TYR A 219 5.60 -16.24 8.78
C TYR A 219 6.89 -15.43 8.88
N ILE A 220 7.02 -14.62 9.91
CA ILE A 220 8.21 -13.79 10.15
C ILE A 220 9.14 -14.55 11.07
N ASP A 221 10.40 -14.73 10.67
CA ASP A 221 11.38 -15.48 11.46
C ASP A 221 11.77 -14.73 12.72
N GLU A 222 12.09 -13.46 12.59
CA GLU A 222 12.50 -12.61 13.69
C GLU A 222 11.85 -11.22 13.60
N VAL A 223 11.56 -10.68 14.79
CA VAL A 223 11.11 -9.31 14.98
C VAL A 223 12.09 -8.61 15.92
N TRP A 224 12.55 -7.44 15.51
CA TRP A 224 13.46 -6.62 16.29
C TRP A 224 12.91 -5.22 16.45
N PHE A 225 13.15 -4.62 17.60
CA PHE A 225 12.94 -3.21 17.85
C PHE A 225 14.29 -2.56 18.15
N GLY A 226 14.75 -1.70 17.26
CA GLY A 226 16.13 -1.22 17.33
C GLY A 226 17.11 -2.37 17.35
N ASN A 227 17.87 -2.49 18.43
CA ASN A 227 18.83 -3.56 18.65
C ASN A 227 18.32 -4.71 19.57
N GLU A 228 17.09 -4.63 20.01
CA GLU A 228 16.46 -5.65 20.87
C GLU A 228 15.63 -6.63 20.02
N LYS A 229 15.95 -7.92 20.12
CA LYS A 229 15.12 -8.99 19.54
C LYS A 229 13.88 -9.19 20.38
N ILE A 230 12.72 -9.15 19.73
CA ILE A 230 11.43 -9.36 20.40
C ILE A 230 11.01 -10.82 20.25
N ASP A 231 10.71 -11.44 21.36
CA ASP A 231 10.10 -12.77 21.33
C ASP A 231 8.64 -12.67 20.89
N LYS A 232 8.40 -13.01 19.63
CA LYS A 232 7.09 -12.93 18.98
C LYS A 232 6.05 -13.93 19.52
N TRP A 233 6.48 -14.87 20.34
CA TRP A 233 5.63 -15.91 20.93
C TRP A 233 5.20 -15.58 22.36
N LEU A 234 5.82 -14.59 22.99
CA LEU A 234 5.36 -14.11 24.28
C LEU A 234 4.04 -13.39 24.10
N SER A 235 3.07 -13.73 24.93
CA SER A 235 1.81 -13.00 25.08
C SER A 235 2.09 -11.61 25.67
N ILE A 236 2.64 -10.71 24.85
CA ILE A 236 2.94 -9.35 25.26
C ILE A 236 1.71 -8.50 24.99
N GLY A 237 0.73 -8.57 25.86
CA GLY A 237 -0.32 -7.56 25.88
C GLY A 237 0.30 -6.19 26.11
N ASN A 238 0.22 -5.30 25.12
CA ASN A 238 0.46 -3.87 25.29
C ASN A 238 1.83 -3.46 25.87
N LYS A 239 2.93 -3.96 25.30
CA LYS A 239 4.28 -3.46 25.65
C LYS A 239 4.47 -2.07 25.05
N ALA A 240 4.67 -1.07 25.89
CA ALA A 240 5.21 0.21 25.43
C ALA A 240 6.66 -0.02 25.00
N LEU A 241 7.00 0.46 23.80
CA LEU A 241 8.36 0.33 23.31
C LEU A 241 9.26 1.35 23.99
N PRO A 242 10.52 1.01 24.30
CA PRO A 242 11.42 1.97 24.93
C PRO A 242 11.62 3.19 24.01
N ALA A 243 11.73 4.37 24.61
CA ALA A 243 12.15 5.55 23.89
C ALA A 243 13.64 5.45 23.58
N GLY A 244 14.06 5.78 22.37
CA GLY A 244 15.49 5.92 22.08
C GLY A 244 15.96 5.42 20.72
N ASP A 245 15.40 4.36 20.19
CA ASP A 245 15.88 3.76 18.94
C ASP A 245 15.11 4.27 17.70
N ASN A 246 14.69 5.52 17.71
CA ASN A 246 13.91 6.15 16.64
C ASN A 246 12.70 5.30 16.19
N TYR A 247 12.16 4.49 17.11
CA TYR A 247 11.05 3.56 16.86
C TYR A 247 11.20 2.79 15.54
N THR A 248 12.31 2.08 15.38
CA THR A 248 12.62 1.31 14.18
C THR A 248 12.35 -0.17 14.42
N PHE A 249 11.55 -0.77 13.56
CA PHE A 249 11.25 -2.19 13.54
C PHE A 249 11.97 -2.88 12.41
N PHE A 250 12.49 -4.07 12.67
CA PHE A 250 13.05 -4.94 11.65
C PHE A 250 12.35 -6.29 11.71
N LEU A 251 11.95 -6.76 10.54
CA LEU A 251 11.27 -8.03 10.34
C LEU A 251 12.13 -8.88 9.41
N ARG A 252 12.57 -10.00 9.89
CA ARG A 252 13.38 -10.94 9.11
C ARG A 252 12.50 -12.04 8.55
N PHE A 253 12.64 -12.32 7.28
CA PHE A 253 11.86 -13.30 6.54
C PHE A 253 12.77 -13.96 5.49
N ASP A 254 13.24 -15.17 5.75
CA ASP A 254 14.32 -15.81 4.99
C ASP A 254 15.55 -14.86 4.87
N ASP A 255 15.92 -14.47 3.67
CA ASP A 255 16.99 -13.51 3.40
C ASP A 255 16.49 -12.09 3.09
N VAL A 256 15.22 -11.82 3.35
CA VAL A 256 14.62 -10.48 3.23
C VAL A 256 14.48 -9.85 4.61
N VAL A 257 14.87 -8.59 4.70
CA VAL A 257 14.65 -7.76 5.88
C VAL A 257 13.75 -6.60 5.52
N VAL A 258 12.64 -6.46 6.24
CA VAL A 258 11.78 -5.28 6.17
C VAL A 258 12.10 -4.37 7.34
N SER A 259 12.39 -3.12 7.04
CA SER A 259 12.65 -2.06 8.01
C SER A 259 11.50 -1.06 8.00
N ILE A 260 10.97 -0.73 9.17
CA ILE A 260 9.90 0.28 9.33
C ILE A 260 10.33 1.23 10.44
N ARG A 261 10.65 2.46 10.07
CA ARG A 261 11.08 3.50 11.00
C ARG A 261 10.03 4.59 11.11
N TYR A 262 9.59 4.87 12.31
CA TYR A 262 8.75 6.03 12.59
C TYR A 262 9.64 7.28 12.61
N LEU A 263 9.34 8.21 11.72
CA LEU A 263 10.05 9.49 11.62
C LEU A 263 9.35 10.58 12.44
N TYR A 264 8.02 10.46 12.55
CA TYR A 264 7.19 11.43 13.23
C TYR A 264 5.87 10.78 13.67
N ALA A 265 5.43 11.09 14.86
CA ALA A 265 4.09 10.70 15.33
C ALA A 265 3.60 11.73 16.36
N VAL A 266 2.50 12.39 16.07
CA VAL A 266 1.84 13.34 16.98
C VAL A 266 0.36 13.05 17.04
N ASP A 267 -0.20 13.21 18.25
CA ASP A 267 -1.63 13.10 18.46
C ASP A 267 -2.38 14.38 18.02
N ILE A 268 -3.70 14.34 18.10
CA ILE A 268 -4.58 15.49 17.78
C ILE A 268 -4.36 16.73 18.65
N ASN A 269 -3.60 16.64 19.73
CA ASN A 269 -3.23 17.74 20.61
C ASN A 269 -1.80 18.23 20.37
N GLY A 270 -1.13 17.73 19.33
CA GLY A 270 0.26 18.07 19.02
C GLY A 270 1.30 17.42 19.95
N ARG A 271 0.92 16.39 20.72
CA ARG A 271 1.83 15.68 21.62
C ARG A 271 2.44 14.50 20.90
N GLN A 272 3.69 14.22 21.21
CA GLN A 272 4.36 13.05 20.69
C GLN A 272 3.58 11.77 21.05
N ALA A 273 3.28 10.96 20.05
CA ALA A 273 2.62 9.68 20.18
C ALA A 273 3.65 8.55 20.09
N THR A 274 3.50 7.55 20.95
CA THR A 274 4.44 6.41 21.03
C THR A 274 3.82 5.17 20.41
N PRO A 275 4.49 4.52 19.46
CA PRO A 275 4.08 3.23 18.95
C PRO A 275 4.10 2.17 20.06
N ARG A 276 3.15 1.25 20.00
CA ARG A 276 3.05 0.13 20.94
C ARG A 276 2.92 -1.17 20.17
N LEU A 277 3.64 -2.19 20.62
CA LEU A 277 3.56 -3.53 20.04
C LEU A 277 2.51 -4.35 20.79
N TYR A 278 1.61 -4.96 20.04
CA TYR A 278 0.62 -5.90 20.53
C TYR A 278 0.82 -7.24 19.83
N ILE A 279 0.68 -8.31 20.61
CA ILE A 279 0.53 -9.66 20.07
C ILE A 279 -0.90 -10.08 20.35
N ASP A 280 -1.68 -10.22 19.28
CA ASP A 280 -3.08 -10.58 19.37
C ASP A 280 -3.21 -12.09 19.14
N THR A 281 -3.60 -12.82 20.18
CA THR A 281 -3.88 -14.25 20.08
C THR A 281 -5.19 -14.55 19.36
N ASP A 282 -6.05 -13.55 19.23
CA ASP A 282 -7.40 -13.64 18.64
C ASP A 282 -7.51 -13.05 17.23
N GLY A 283 -6.43 -12.57 16.66
CA GLY A 283 -6.36 -12.08 15.27
C GLY A 283 -6.65 -13.15 14.21
N THR A 284 -7.13 -14.24 14.65
CA THR A 284 -7.17 -15.56 14.04
C THR A 284 -8.16 -15.72 12.92
N GLN A 285 -9.19 -14.90 12.85
CA GLN A 285 -10.36 -15.36 12.09
C GLN A 285 -10.39 -14.87 10.64
N VAL A 286 -9.68 -13.82 10.30
CA VAL A 286 -9.81 -13.25 8.96
C VAL A 286 -8.51 -13.31 8.16
N PHE A 287 -7.34 -13.27 8.79
CA PHE A 287 -6.11 -12.93 8.09
C PHE A 287 -4.96 -13.92 8.21
N THR A 288 -4.77 -14.49 9.37
CA THR A 288 -3.78 -15.53 9.61
C THR A 288 -4.31 -16.49 10.66
N PRO A 289 -4.36 -17.80 10.37
CA PRO A 289 -4.55 -18.78 11.42
C PRO A 289 -3.35 -18.66 12.37
N GLY A 290 -3.57 -18.18 13.59
CA GLY A 290 -2.52 -18.03 14.58
C GLY A 290 -2.34 -16.60 15.07
N ASN A 291 -1.26 -16.36 15.78
CA ASN A 291 -0.96 -15.08 16.40
C ASN A 291 -0.61 -14.01 15.35
N ALA A 292 -1.27 -12.87 15.43
CA ALA A 292 -0.92 -11.69 14.67
C ALA A 292 -0.23 -10.68 15.59
N MET A 293 0.74 -9.96 15.03
CA MET A 293 1.34 -8.82 15.69
C MET A 293 0.81 -7.55 15.03
N ARG A 294 0.64 -6.51 15.81
CA ARG A 294 0.38 -5.17 15.32
C ARG A 294 1.18 -4.13 16.07
N ILE A 295 1.62 -3.14 15.34
CA ILE A 295 2.18 -1.92 15.92
C ILE A 295 1.09 -0.87 15.86
N THR A 296 0.67 -0.36 16.99
CA THR A 296 -0.40 0.64 17.08
C THR A 296 0.13 1.92 17.69
N THR A 297 -0.17 3.04 17.06
CA THR A 297 0.10 4.37 17.58
C THR A 297 -1.23 5.07 17.81
N ASP A 298 -1.55 5.40 19.05
CA ASP A 298 -2.71 6.20 19.42
C ASP A 298 -2.43 7.66 19.11
N LEU A 299 -3.25 8.23 18.22
CA LEU A 299 -3.16 9.63 17.79
C LEU A 299 -4.30 10.48 18.34
N SER A 300 -5.19 9.89 19.15
CA SER A 300 -6.26 10.62 19.82
C SER A 300 -6.34 10.28 21.30
N THR A 301 -6.29 11.30 22.13
CA THR A 301 -6.58 11.21 23.55
C THR A 301 -7.88 11.96 23.81
N GLY A 302 -9.01 11.26 23.82
CA GLY A 302 -10.33 11.89 24.01
C GLY A 302 -11.12 12.05 22.71
N THR A 303 -12.11 12.95 22.71
CA THR A 303 -12.95 13.23 21.55
C THR A 303 -12.26 14.21 20.61
N PRO A 304 -11.92 13.82 19.37
CA PRO A 304 -11.36 14.76 18.41
C PRO A 304 -12.35 15.88 18.10
N ALA A 305 -11.86 17.11 18.09
CA ALA A 305 -12.63 18.23 17.56
C ALA A 305 -12.50 18.29 16.03
N LYS A 306 -13.45 18.92 15.37
CA LYS A 306 -13.38 19.18 13.94
C LYS A 306 -12.06 19.91 13.63
N TRP A 307 -11.33 19.44 12.63
CA TRP A 307 -10.06 20.00 12.15
C TRP A 307 -8.84 19.84 13.08
N THR A 308 -8.96 19.10 14.16
CA THR A 308 -7.76 18.56 14.80
C THR A 308 -7.21 17.41 13.96
N ARG A 309 -5.93 17.16 14.04
CA ARG A 309 -5.31 16.08 13.29
C ARG A 309 -4.22 15.38 14.07
N GLY A 310 -4.21 14.08 13.98
CA GLY A 310 -3.05 13.27 14.29
C GLY A 310 -2.26 12.99 13.02
N THR A 311 -0.97 12.87 13.15
CA THR A 311 -0.06 12.66 12.02
C THR A 311 0.94 11.57 12.34
N VAL A 312 1.19 10.69 11.38
CA VAL A 312 2.28 9.72 11.43
C VAL A 312 3.06 9.78 10.11
N ALA A 313 4.39 9.83 10.20
CA ALA A 313 5.27 9.68 9.06
C ALA A 313 6.25 8.54 9.31
N MET A 314 6.49 7.72 8.30
CA MET A 314 7.30 6.52 8.40
C MET A 314 8.18 6.35 7.17
N TRP A 315 9.34 5.75 7.38
CA TRP A 315 10.20 5.23 6.32
C TRP A 315 10.11 3.71 6.32
N TRP A 316 9.78 3.14 5.17
CA TRP A 316 9.69 1.71 4.94
C TRP A 316 10.72 1.30 3.90
N ARG A 317 11.39 0.19 4.15
CA ARG A 317 12.39 -0.36 3.25
C ARG A 317 12.38 -1.88 3.30
N ALA A 318 12.65 -2.53 2.17
CA ALA A 318 12.85 -3.97 2.08
C ALA A 318 14.18 -4.25 1.37
N ASP A 319 15.03 -5.04 2.00
CA ASP A 319 16.33 -5.46 1.48
C ASP A 319 16.37 -6.98 1.39
N ASP A 320 16.87 -7.53 0.29
CA ASP A 320 17.11 -8.95 0.12
C ASP A 320 18.61 -9.29 0.11
N GLY A 321 18.93 -10.59 0.15
CA GLY A 321 20.30 -11.07 0.19
C GLY A 321 20.97 -10.90 1.57
N ILE A 322 20.20 -10.64 2.63
CA ILE A 322 20.69 -10.54 4.01
C ILE A 322 20.72 -11.94 4.64
N THR A 323 21.80 -12.66 4.42
CA THR A 323 21.93 -14.08 4.78
C THR A 323 22.65 -14.33 6.09
N THR A 324 23.44 -13.36 6.58
CA THR A 324 24.19 -13.50 7.84
C THR A 324 23.75 -12.51 8.90
N ASP A 325 24.05 -12.81 10.15
CA ASP A 325 23.73 -11.93 11.29
C ASP A 325 24.56 -10.65 11.28
N GLU A 326 25.79 -10.70 10.74
CA GLU A 326 26.66 -9.52 10.58
C GLU A 326 26.08 -8.56 9.53
N GLN A 327 25.60 -9.07 8.39
CA GLN A 327 24.94 -8.26 7.38
C GLN A 327 23.66 -7.62 7.95
N PHE A 328 22.91 -8.39 8.72
CA PHE A 328 21.71 -7.88 9.37
C PHE A 328 22.02 -6.82 10.42
N ALA A 329 23.04 -7.01 11.25
CA ALA A 329 23.49 -6.02 12.23
C ALA A 329 23.94 -4.73 11.55
N ALA A 330 24.73 -4.83 10.48
CA ALA A 330 25.17 -3.67 9.70
C ALA A 330 24.02 -2.91 9.04
N LEU A 331 23.00 -3.62 8.53
CA LEU A 331 21.79 -3.00 7.99
C LEU A 331 21.03 -2.24 9.08
N ARG A 332 20.82 -2.85 10.24
CA ARG A 332 20.14 -2.20 11.37
C ARG A 332 20.83 -0.92 11.79
N GLU A 333 22.15 -0.96 11.93
CA GLU A 333 22.95 0.23 12.28
C GLU A 333 22.76 1.36 11.26
N LYS A 334 22.85 1.07 9.97
CA LYS A 334 22.62 2.05 8.90
C LYS A 334 21.22 2.67 8.96
N ILE A 335 20.19 1.87 9.20
CA ILE A 335 18.81 2.35 9.24
C ILE A 335 18.56 3.18 10.51
N ILE A 336 19.03 2.74 11.67
CA ILE A 336 18.85 3.45 12.94
C ILE A 336 19.59 4.77 12.94
N SER A 337 20.83 4.81 12.44
CA SER A 337 21.67 6.01 12.41
C SER A 337 21.32 6.99 11.29
N ALA A 338 20.47 6.61 10.35
CA ALA A 338 20.10 7.48 9.23
C ALA A 338 19.52 8.81 9.72
N ALA A 339 20.04 9.93 9.20
CA ALA A 339 19.55 11.25 9.56
C ALA A 339 18.14 11.45 8.99
N SER A 340 17.27 12.10 9.76
CA SER A 340 15.93 12.46 9.30
C SER A 340 15.51 13.82 9.85
N THR A 341 14.71 14.53 9.07
CA THR A 341 14.15 15.82 9.44
C THR A 341 12.67 15.83 9.12
N VAL A 342 11.84 16.21 10.09
CA VAL A 342 10.42 16.43 9.90
C VAL A 342 10.09 17.82 10.42
N THR A 343 9.44 18.61 9.59
CA THR A 343 8.87 19.91 9.97
C THR A 343 7.37 19.87 9.76
N ASP A 344 6.63 20.36 10.75
CA ASP A 344 5.18 20.48 10.72
C ASP A 344 4.80 21.79 11.41
N ASP A 345 4.39 22.78 10.63
CA ASP A 345 3.97 24.10 11.13
C ASP A 345 2.43 24.24 11.24
N GLY A 346 1.71 23.14 11.06
CA GLY A 346 0.26 23.09 11.07
C GLY A 346 -0.38 23.27 9.69
N SER A 347 0.28 23.92 8.76
CA SER A 347 -0.19 24.16 7.38
C SER A 347 0.67 23.46 6.34
N ARG A 348 1.95 23.27 6.62
CA ARG A 348 2.92 22.62 5.74
C ARG A 348 3.65 21.52 6.49
N ILE A 349 3.85 20.40 5.80
CA ILE A 349 4.67 19.29 6.30
C ILE A 349 5.79 19.02 5.30
N SER A 350 7.00 18.81 5.82
CA SER A 350 8.14 18.30 5.08
C SER A 350 8.74 17.13 5.84
N VAL A 351 9.01 16.05 5.12
CA VAL A 351 9.63 14.84 5.66
C VAL A 351 10.80 14.47 4.76
N GLN A 352 11.98 14.32 5.35
CA GLN A 352 13.19 13.92 4.64
C GLN A 352 13.98 12.91 5.47
N VAL A 353 14.56 11.93 4.81
CA VAL A 353 15.50 10.97 5.39
C VAL A 353 16.68 10.78 4.47
N THR A 354 17.89 10.76 5.03
CA THR A 354 19.12 10.40 4.31
C THR A 354 19.28 8.89 4.40
N THR A 355 18.82 8.19 3.37
CA THR A 355 18.86 6.74 3.29
C THR A 355 20.23 6.25 2.80
N PRO A 356 20.55 4.95 2.90
CA PRO A 356 21.77 4.40 2.30
C PRO A 356 21.92 4.69 0.80
N ASP A 357 20.81 4.93 0.09
CA ASP A 357 20.77 5.17 -1.36
C ASP A 357 20.64 6.66 -1.70
N GLY A 358 20.75 7.54 -0.72
CA GLY A 358 20.67 9.01 -0.84
C GLY A 358 19.40 9.59 -0.23
N ASP A 359 19.22 10.89 -0.37
CA ASP A 359 18.07 11.57 0.22
C ASP A 359 16.73 11.12 -0.40
N LEU A 360 15.74 10.94 0.47
CA LEU A 360 14.38 10.58 0.11
C LEU A 360 13.40 11.37 0.96
N GLY A 361 12.38 11.96 0.34
CA GLY A 361 11.43 12.74 1.08
C GLY A 361 10.42 13.48 0.21
N PHE A 362 9.60 14.29 0.85
CA PHE A 362 8.60 15.13 0.20
C PHE A 362 8.26 16.34 1.05
N SER A 363 7.66 17.34 0.44
CA SER A 363 7.02 18.45 1.14
C SER A 363 5.70 18.83 0.48
N GLY A 364 4.80 19.45 1.23
CA GLY A 364 3.51 19.88 0.72
C GLY A 364 2.69 20.64 1.74
N ASN A 365 1.53 21.13 1.29
CA ASN A 365 0.60 21.89 2.09
C ASN A 365 -0.59 21.01 2.51
N LEU A 366 -0.98 21.12 3.76
CA LEU A 366 -2.23 20.58 4.25
C LEU A 366 -3.36 21.50 3.84
N VAL A 367 -4.36 20.94 3.16
CA VAL A 367 -5.47 21.71 2.62
C VAL A 367 -6.79 21.08 3.02
N ARG A 368 -7.83 21.90 3.12
CA ARG A 368 -9.20 21.40 3.25
C ARG A 368 -9.76 21.19 1.86
N LYS A 369 -10.13 19.95 1.57
CA LYS A 369 -10.73 19.57 0.29
C LYS A 369 -12.19 19.16 0.49
N VAL A 370 -12.98 19.31 -0.55
CA VAL A 370 -14.38 18.90 -0.59
C VAL A 370 -14.51 17.73 -1.58
N PHE A 371 -15.21 16.67 -1.18
CA PHE A 371 -15.46 15.56 -2.09
C PHE A 371 -16.28 16.01 -3.30
N PRO A 372 -15.92 15.59 -4.51
CA PRO A 372 -16.76 15.79 -5.69
C PRO A 372 -18.14 15.19 -5.48
N GLN A 373 -19.19 15.88 -5.96
CA GLN A 373 -20.59 15.45 -5.77
C GLN A 373 -20.87 14.03 -6.25
N ALA A 374 -20.19 13.57 -7.29
CA ALA A 374 -20.36 12.22 -7.85
C ALA A 374 -19.94 11.07 -6.89
N VAL A 375 -19.19 11.40 -5.83
CA VAL A 375 -18.67 10.42 -4.86
C VAL A 375 -19.51 10.37 -3.58
N GLN A 376 -20.51 11.25 -3.46
CA GLN A 376 -21.38 11.34 -2.28
C GLN A 376 -22.41 10.19 -2.30
N ALA A 377 -21.98 8.99 -1.92
CA ALA A 377 -22.88 7.82 -1.85
C ALA A 377 -23.85 7.87 -0.67
N ASN A 378 -23.83 8.90 0.15
CA ASN A 378 -24.78 9.08 1.25
C ASN A 378 -25.02 10.58 1.51
N PRO A 379 -26.07 11.17 0.92
CA PRO A 379 -26.35 12.60 1.01
C PRO A 379 -26.87 13.08 2.37
N THR A 380 -27.04 12.18 3.34
CA THR A 380 -27.72 12.47 4.60
C THR A 380 -26.82 13.07 5.69
N SER A 381 -25.51 13.17 5.50
CA SER A 381 -24.60 13.82 6.45
C SER A 381 -23.98 15.07 5.84
N PRO A 382 -24.33 16.27 6.29
CA PRO A 382 -23.72 17.52 5.83
C PRO A 382 -22.22 17.63 6.12
N ASP A 383 -21.73 16.90 7.10
CA ASP A 383 -20.33 16.91 7.54
C ASP A 383 -19.39 16.03 6.72
N ASN A 384 -19.94 15.22 5.79
CA ASN A 384 -19.18 14.28 4.98
C ASN A 384 -18.51 14.87 3.73
N LYS A 385 -18.54 16.18 3.56
CA LYS A 385 -18.07 16.83 2.32
C LYS A 385 -16.63 17.27 2.37
N GLU A 386 -16.09 17.52 3.56
CA GLU A 386 -14.76 18.06 3.73
C GLU A 386 -13.81 17.02 4.30
N TYR A 387 -12.54 17.07 3.86
CA TYR A 387 -11.49 16.17 4.33
C TYR A 387 -10.13 16.87 4.31
N TRP A 388 -9.18 16.32 5.05
CA TRP A 388 -7.79 16.73 4.96
C TRP A 388 -7.17 16.19 3.68
N GLY A 389 -6.70 17.09 2.83
CA GLY A 389 -5.89 16.78 1.66
C GLY A 389 -4.44 17.22 1.88
N PHE A 390 -3.55 16.69 1.07
CA PHE A 390 -2.16 17.09 1.01
C PHE A 390 -1.81 17.46 -0.44
N GLU A 391 -1.37 18.68 -0.65
CA GLU A 391 -0.86 19.14 -1.94
C GLU A 391 0.65 19.08 -1.89
N GLN A 392 1.18 17.97 -2.42
CA GLN A 392 2.61 17.75 -2.48
C GLN A 392 3.24 18.72 -3.47
N THR A 393 4.22 19.49 -3.00
CA THR A 393 4.89 20.54 -3.80
C THR A 393 6.29 20.13 -4.23
N ALA A 394 6.88 19.13 -3.58
CA ALA A 394 8.18 18.59 -3.94
C ALA A 394 8.31 17.13 -3.57
N THR A 395 9.04 16.39 -4.42
CA THR A 395 9.52 15.02 -4.19
C THR A 395 11.05 15.04 -4.25
N ILE A 396 11.70 14.43 -3.27
CA ILE A 396 13.16 14.36 -3.16
C ILE A 396 13.57 12.90 -3.36
N GLY A 397 14.37 12.64 -4.38
CA GLY A 397 14.97 11.34 -4.66
C GLY A 397 14.00 10.22 -5.04
N GLY A 398 12.70 10.46 -4.98
CA GLY A 398 11.68 9.50 -5.36
C GLY A 398 11.20 9.68 -6.80
N VAL A 399 10.34 8.76 -7.23
CA VAL A 399 9.71 8.80 -8.55
C VAL A 399 8.48 9.71 -8.50
N GLU A 400 8.41 10.66 -9.41
CA GLU A 400 7.23 11.50 -9.62
C GLU A 400 6.18 10.73 -10.43
N ALA A 401 5.24 10.11 -9.71
CA ALA A 401 4.16 9.37 -10.35
C ALA A 401 3.01 10.25 -10.87
N GLU A 402 3.02 11.53 -10.55
CA GLU A 402 1.91 12.46 -10.82
C GLU A 402 1.73 12.74 -12.31
N ASN A 403 2.82 12.78 -13.06
CA ASN A 403 2.85 13.14 -14.47
C ASN A 403 2.83 11.95 -15.43
N VAL A 404 2.78 10.72 -14.91
CA VAL A 404 2.79 9.52 -15.73
C VAL A 404 1.45 8.82 -15.67
N LEU A 405 0.95 8.38 -16.83
CA LEU A 405 -0.26 7.55 -16.85
C LEU A 405 0.06 6.12 -16.46
N PHE A 406 1.10 5.55 -17.05
CA PHE A 406 1.58 4.20 -16.73
C PHE A 406 3.02 4.01 -17.25
N THR A 407 3.96 3.81 -16.33
CA THR A 407 5.35 3.46 -16.68
C THR A 407 5.82 2.19 -15.97
N VAL A 408 6.76 1.49 -16.59
CA VAL A 408 7.50 0.39 -16.00
C VAL A 408 8.99 0.65 -16.25
N ASN A 409 9.78 0.69 -15.18
CA ASN A 409 11.20 1.03 -15.22
C ASN A 409 11.51 2.33 -15.99
N GLY A 410 10.62 3.31 -15.87
CA GLY A 410 10.74 4.60 -16.56
C GLY A 410 10.25 4.63 -18.00
N GLU A 411 9.94 3.49 -18.61
CA GLU A 411 9.38 3.41 -19.96
C GLU A 411 7.86 3.65 -19.93
N ASP A 412 7.36 4.55 -20.79
CA ASP A 412 5.93 4.77 -20.96
C ASP A 412 5.27 3.58 -21.66
N ILE A 413 4.46 2.85 -20.91
CA ILE A 413 3.73 1.68 -21.43
C ILE A 413 2.38 2.12 -22.02
N ALA A 414 1.78 3.17 -21.51
CA ALA A 414 0.48 3.66 -21.98
C ALA A 414 0.58 4.26 -23.40
N GLY A 415 1.63 5.02 -23.69
CA GLY A 415 1.82 5.67 -24.98
C GLY A 415 1.79 4.70 -26.16
N PRO A 416 2.60 3.64 -26.19
CA PRO A 416 2.55 2.64 -27.25
C PRO A 416 1.20 1.94 -27.42
N ILE A 417 0.47 1.69 -26.33
CA ILE A 417 -0.86 1.05 -26.39
C ILE A 417 -1.87 1.99 -27.06
N PHE A 418 -1.91 3.24 -26.62
CA PHE A 418 -2.86 4.22 -27.16
C PHE A 418 -2.50 4.72 -28.56
N GLN A 419 -1.21 4.75 -28.92
CA GLN A 419 -0.81 5.06 -30.30
C GLN A 419 -1.30 4.03 -31.30
N LYS A 420 -1.36 2.75 -30.92
CA LYS A 420 -1.95 1.68 -31.75
C LYS A 420 -3.46 1.84 -31.93
N SER A 421 -4.16 2.50 -31.02
CA SER A 421 -5.62 2.72 -31.11
C SER A 421 -6.01 3.77 -32.17
N ASN A 422 -5.07 4.62 -32.56
CA ASN A 422 -5.30 5.69 -33.55
C ASN A 422 -5.00 5.24 -34.99
N LEU A 423 -4.68 3.99 -35.19
CA LEU A 423 -4.49 3.37 -36.49
C LEU A 423 -5.71 2.53 -36.88
#